data_32158e8e3f61a8c16040f6e2d4cc0261
#
_entry.id   32158e8e3f61a8c16040f6e2d4cc0261
#
_cell.length_a   1.000
_cell.length_b   1.000
_cell.length_c   1.000
_cell.angle_alpha   90.00
_cell.angle_beta   90.00
_cell.angle_gamma   90.00
#
_symmetry.space_group_name_H-M   'P 1'
#
loop_
_entity.id
_entity.type
_entity.pdbx_description
1 polymer ?
#
loop_
_entity_poly.entity_id
_entity_poly.type
_entity_poly.pdbx_seq_one_letter_code
_entity_poly.pdbx_strand_id
1 'polypeptide(L)'
;MRAEKQVIEAAGPGTNLVHLLLERAKDGSKPAATYKSDGRWQDVSWSAVLEQVKKVSDGLVAEGIKPGERVAIFAATGLQWVVCDLAISAARAITVPIYASNTPDECRYILNHSEAAAVFVDSDLAEGKQAGRLTRLRQRLQDCPSVRRAILFEGSAAGPRELMLSEFVRAGEARQASSDFDQRVAQIKPEDAACFIYTSGTTGDPKGVILTHGNWTYEARAVSQIGLMEPDDSVMLFLPLAHSFAQVVKAAWLGLSFRMIFAESIDKLLNNLVETRPTILPSVPRVFEKVYNNVLANGSAAPGVKGKLFRWAFKLFDEYVDAKNQGREYNSLGFSLARRLVFSKVKDTLNEKLGGRMRLFISGGAPLSKKIAFFFDLLGFKVLEGYGLTETSAATTVNRHEKIKIGTVGPAVPGTELKIASDGEILVRGGGVMEGYFKNPSATAEVLEADGWFHTGDIGELDSDGYLRITDRKKDIIVTAGGKNVAPQNLENLLKTSPLISQAMIYGDRRKYLTALICVSEEAGRRLLESKGVKVSDYAQMSRHPEIRLAVQQFIDQVNEQEPPYSTIKKFAIVDREFTQESGELTPTLKVKRRFASQKYKALLDSLYDEVID
;
A
#
# COMPACT_ATOMS: atom_id res chain seq x y z
N MET A 1 -2.32 -18.27 23.37
CA MET A 1 -1.35 -18.50 24.47
C MET A 1 -0.14 -19.34 24.10
N ARG A 2 -0.24 -20.64 23.66
CA ARG A 2 0.96 -21.45 23.35
C ARG A 2 1.70 -21.00 22.08
N ALA A 3 0.97 -20.67 21.01
CA ALA A 3 1.53 -20.13 19.78
C ALA A 3 2.10 -18.70 19.96
N GLU A 4 1.40 -17.86 20.72
CA GLU A 4 1.81 -16.50 21.07
C GLU A 4 3.14 -16.49 21.86
N LYS A 5 3.29 -17.41 22.82
CA LYS A 5 4.53 -17.56 23.60
C LYS A 5 5.72 -18.00 22.73
N GLN A 6 5.50 -18.92 21.78
CA GLN A 6 6.52 -19.37 20.84
C GLN A 6 6.97 -18.26 19.87
N VAL A 7 6.05 -17.39 19.42
CA VAL A 7 6.37 -16.27 18.53
C VAL A 7 7.15 -15.17 19.26
N ILE A 8 6.77 -14.84 20.50
CA ILE A 8 7.47 -13.86 21.34
C ILE A 8 8.91 -14.34 21.63
N GLU A 9 9.09 -15.64 21.86
CA GLU A 9 10.42 -16.24 22.06
C GLU A 9 11.24 -16.25 20.78
N ALA A 10 10.66 -16.58 19.63
CA ALA A 10 11.34 -16.61 18.34
C ALA A 10 11.76 -15.21 17.84
N ALA A 11 10.94 -14.18 18.08
CA ALA A 11 11.20 -12.79 17.70
C ALA A 11 11.75 -11.94 18.86
N GLY A 12 12.42 -12.58 19.82
CA GLY A 12 13.01 -11.93 20.98
C GLY A 12 14.13 -10.94 20.63
N PRO A 13 14.58 -10.15 21.61
CA PRO A 13 15.74 -9.29 21.42
C PRO A 13 16.96 -10.09 20.95
N GLY A 14 17.67 -9.59 19.93
CA GLY A 14 18.85 -10.26 19.40
C GLY A 14 18.59 -11.19 18.20
N THR A 15 17.34 -11.33 17.73
CA THR A 15 17.01 -12.13 16.55
C THR A 15 17.07 -11.33 15.25
N ASN A 16 17.15 -12.04 14.13
CA ASN A 16 17.12 -11.48 12.78
C ASN A 16 16.07 -12.19 11.92
N LEU A 17 15.74 -11.64 10.73
CA LEU A 17 14.74 -12.21 9.84
C LEU A 17 15.04 -13.66 9.41
N VAL A 18 16.31 -13.98 9.17
CA VAL A 18 16.71 -15.33 8.74
C VAL A 18 16.58 -16.33 9.90
N HIS A 19 16.84 -15.87 11.12
CA HIS A 19 16.61 -16.70 12.32
C HIS A 19 15.12 -17.08 12.45
N LEU A 20 14.20 -16.15 12.20
CA LEU A 20 12.77 -16.47 12.16
C LEU A 20 12.45 -17.54 11.10
N LEU A 21 13.08 -17.47 9.91
CA LEU A 21 12.92 -18.51 8.90
C LEU A 21 13.43 -19.87 9.37
N LEU A 22 14.60 -19.90 10.02
CA LEU A 22 15.14 -21.15 10.59
C LEU A 22 14.20 -21.77 11.62
N GLU A 23 13.60 -20.96 12.48
CA GLU A 23 12.60 -21.43 13.44
C GLU A 23 11.34 -21.97 12.73
N ARG A 24 10.86 -21.28 11.66
CA ARG A 24 9.72 -21.78 10.89
C ARG A 24 10.02 -23.05 10.13
N ALA A 25 11.24 -23.23 9.64
CA ALA A 25 11.64 -24.45 8.93
C ALA A 25 11.53 -25.71 9.80
N LYS A 26 11.51 -25.58 11.13
CA LYS A 26 11.22 -26.69 12.06
C LYS A 26 9.77 -27.19 11.96
N ASP A 27 8.84 -26.37 11.42
CA ASP A 27 7.46 -26.79 11.11
C ASP A 27 7.41 -27.77 9.91
N GLY A 28 8.55 -28.01 9.27
CA GLY A 28 8.77 -29.06 8.27
C GLY A 28 7.88 -28.94 7.04
N SER A 29 6.95 -29.88 6.89
CA SER A 29 6.07 -29.97 5.72
C SER A 29 4.84 -29.04 5.78
N LYS A 30 4.64 -28.26 6.84
CA LYS A 30 3.54 -27.29 6.91
C LYS A 30 3.63 -26.33 5.74
N PRO A 31 2.50 -26.04 5.03
CA PRO A 31 2.50 -25.07 3.96
C PRO A 31 2.87 -23.67 4.47
N ALA A 32 3.96 -23.13 3.95
CA ALA A 32 4.41 -21.78 4.20
C ALA A 32 3.72 -20.80 3.24
N ALA A 33 3.68 -21.17 1.96
CA ALA A 33 3.17 -20.31 0.91
C ALA A 33 2.41 -21.10 -0.15
N THR A 34 1.52 -20.38 -0.86
CA THR A 34 0.79 -20.86 -2.02
C THR A 34 0.98 -19.86 -3.16
N TYR A 35 1.34 -20.32 -4.33
CA TYR A 35 1.48 -19.51 -5.54
C TYR A 35 0.96 -20.24 -6.76
N LYS A 36 0.72 -19.55 -7.87
CA LYS A 36 0.22 -20.18 -9.09
C LYS A 36 1.36 -20.34 -10.10
N SER A 37 1.57 -21.56 -10.60
CA SER A 37 2.46 -21.89 -11.69
C SER A 37 1.75 -22.78 -12.69
N ASP A 38 1.92 -22.51 -13.97
CA ASP A 38 1.29 -23.27 -15.08
C ASP A 38 -0.23 -23.43 -14.90
N GLY A 39 -0.88 -22.35 -14.42
CA GLY A 39 -2.33 -22.32 -14.21
C GLY A 39 -2.82 -23.09 -12.97
N ARG A 40 -1.93 -23.66 -12.15
CA ARG A 40 -2.28 -24.45 -10.97
C ARG A 40 -1.71 -23.83 -9.70
N TRP A 41 -2.49 -23.83 -8.63
CA TRP A 41 -2.04 -23.45 -7.31
C TRP A 41 -1.15 -24.54 -6.71
N GLN A 42 0.02 -24.14 -6.22
CA GLN A 42 1.01 -25.02 -5.62
C GLN A 42 1.36 -24.53 -4.21
N ASP A 43 1.39 -25.45 -3.26
CA ASP A 43 1.84 -25.18 -1.91
C ASP A 43 3.35 -25.46 -1.79
N VAL A 44 4.02 -24.60 -1.03
CA VAL A 44 5.45 -24.75 -0.68
C VAL A 44 5.59 -24.81 0.82
N SER A 45 6.32 -25.79 1.33
CA SER A 45 6.59 -25.97 2.74
C SER A 45 7.66 -25.00 3.25
N TRP A 46 7.70 -24.81 4.58
CA TRP A 46 8.74 -24.01 5.22
C TRP A 46 10.16 -24.55 4.96
N SER A 47 10.34 -25.87 4.99
CA SER A 47 11.62 -26.49 4.67
C SER A 47 12.05 -26.23 3.23
N ALA A 48 11.11 -26.28 2.27
CA ALA A 48 11.42 -25.98 0.87
C ALA A 48 11.73 -24.49 0.64
N VAL A 49 11.09 -23.57 1.36
CA VAL A 49 11.46 -22.14 1.33
C VAL A 49 12.88 -21.95 1.84
N LEU A 50 13.24 -22.56 2.97
CA LEU A 50 14.60 -22.46 3.52
C LEU A 50 15.65 -23.03 2.54
N GLU A 51 15.36 -24.16 1.90
CA GLU A 51 16.28 -24.74 0.92
C GLU A 51 16.53 -23.80 -0.26
N GLN A 52 15.48 -23.17 -0.79
CA GLN A 52 15.63 -22.17 -1.86
C GLN A 52 16.45 -20.96 -1.40
N VAL A 53 16.18 -20.46 -0.19
CA VAL A 53 16.93 -19.34 0.42
C VAL A 53 18.42 -19.70 0.54
N LYS A 54 18.76 -20.89 1.02
CA LYS A 54 20.15 -21.36 1.11
C LYS A 54 20.83 -21.33 -0.24
N LYS A 55 20.23 -21.94 -1.27
CA LYS A 55 20.79 -22.01 -2.63
C LYS A 55 21.05 -20.64 -3.23
N VAL A 56 20.10 -19.71 -3.10
CA VAL A 56 20.25 -18.34 -3.62
C VAL A 56 21.28 -17.56 -2.81
N SER A 57 21.34 -17.71 -1.48
CA SER A 57 22.37 -17.09 -0.63
C SER A 57 23.77 -17.57 -0.99
N ASP A 58 23.95 -18.87 -1.23
CA ASP A 58 25.23 -19.45 -1.64
C ASP A 58 25.66 -18.94 -3.02
N GLY A 59 24.70 -18.72 -3.95
CA GLY A 59 24.95 -18.05 -5.21
C GLY A 59 25.47 -16.62 -5.05
N LEU A 60 24.90 -15.84 -4.12
CA LEU A 60 25.37 -14.48 -3.82
C LEU A 60 26.82 -14.48 -3.31
N VAL A 61 27.13 -15.38 -2.38
CA VAL A 61 28.49 -15.51 -1.84
C VAL A 61 29.45 -15.98 -2.95
N ALA A 62 29.05 -16.90 -3.81
CA ALA A 62 29.84 -17.37 -4.94
C ALA A 62 30.15 -16.27 -5.96
N GLU A 63 29.23 -15.34 -6.20
CA GLU A 63 29.42 -14.14 -7.03
C GLU A 63 30.23 -13.04 -6.33
N GLY A 64 30.71 -13.27 -5.10
CA GLY A 64 31.54 -12.36 -4.35
C GLY A 64 30.77 -11.17 -3.74
N ILE A 65 29.49 -11.32 -3.47
CA ILE A 65 28.72 -10.35 -2.69
C ILE A 65 29.23 -10.39 -1.24
N LYS A 66 29.63 -9.23 -0.74
CA LYS A 66 30.22 -9.08 0.60
C LYS A 66 29.17 -8.62 1.62
N PRO A 67 29.36 -8.89 2.92
CA PRO A 67 28.55 -8.32 3.97
C PRO A 67 28.41 -6.79 3.84
N GLY A 68 27.20 -6.27 3.97
CA GLY A 68 26.89 -4.84 3.85
C GLY A 68 26.79 -4.33 2.41
N GLU A 69 27.10 -5.11 1.38
CA GLU A 69 26.79 -4.71 0.00
C GLU A 69 25.28 -4.75 -0.27
N ARG A 70 24.81 -3.89 -1.16
CA ARG A 70 23.40 -3.78 -1.53
C ARG A 70 23.12 -4.65 -2.73
N VAL A 71 22.00 -5.39 -2.66
CA VAL A 71 21.48 -6.19 -3.76
C VAL A 71 20.05 -5.78 -4.03
N ALA A 72 19.79 -5.33 -5.25
CA ALA A 72 18.45 -4.86 -5.61
C ALA A 72 17.53 -6.02 -6.03
N ILE A 73 16.21 -5.83 -5.84
CA ILE A 73 15.17 -6.70 -6.37
C ILE A 73 14.20 -5.85 -7.18
N PHE A 74 14.18 -6.02 -8.50
CA PHE A 74 13.28 -5.38 -9.44
C PHE A 74 12.30 -6.41 -10.01
N ALA A 75 11.34 -6.80 -9.18
CA ALA A 75 10.42 -7.90 -9.50
C ALA A 75 9.02 -7.65 -8.94
N ALA A 76 8.03 -8.35 -9.51
CA ALA A 76 6.67 -8.38 -8.98
C ALA A 76 6.62 -9.12 -7.64
N THR A 77 5.57 -8.86 -6.87
CA THR A 77 5.31 -9.58 -5.61
C THR A 77 5.08 -11.06 -5.89
N GLY A 78 5.85 -11.91 -5.22
CA GLY A 78 5.76 -13.35 -5.38
C GLY A 78 6.71 -14.09 -4.43
N LEU A 79 6.62 -15.42 -4.42
CA LEU A 79 7.46 -16.26 -3.57
C LEU A 79 8.96 -16.07 -3.89
N GLN A 80 9.31 -15.98 -5.18
CA GLN A 80 10.71 -15.82 -5.60
C GLN A 80 11.31 -14.50 -5.08
N TRP A 81 10.50 -13.44 -5.03
CA TRP A 81 10.92 -12.17 -4.43
C TRP A 81 11.30 -12.34 -2.95
N VAL A 82 10.44 -13.05 -2.17
CA VAL A 82 10.68 -13.30 -0.74
C VAL A 82 11.90 -14.19 -0.54
N VAL A 83 12.08 -15.22 -1.38
CA VAL A 83 13.27 -16.09 -1.35
C VAL A 83 14.54 -15.27 -1.58
N CYS A 84 14.56 -14.39 -2.57
CA CYS A 84 15.73 -13.53 -2.85
C CYS A 84 16.03 -12.57 -1.70
N ASP A 85 15.01 -11.94 -1.12
CA ASP A 85 15.17 -11.01 0.01
C ASP A 85 15.77 -11.70 1.24
N LEU A 86 15.25 -12.87 1.61
CA LEU A 86 15.79 -13.66 2.72
C LEU A 86 17.19 -14.22 2.40
N ALA A 87 17.48 -14.55 1.15
CA ALA A 87 18.79 -15.00 0.71
C ALA A 87 19.84 -13.87 0.76
N ILE A 88 19.45 -12.65 0.36
CA ILE A 88 20.29 -11.45 0.50
C ILE A 88 20.61 -11.22 1.98
N SER A 89 19.62 -11.28 2.84
CA SER A 89 19.81 -11.20 4.30
C SER A 89 20.75 -12.30 4.82
N ALA A 90 20.58 -13.55 4.37
CA ALA A 90 21.43 -14.68 4.76
C ALA A 90 22.87 -14.58 4.25
N ALA A 91 23.08 -13.87 3.14
CA ALA A 91 24.43 -13.50 2.65
C ALA A 91 25.03 -12.29 3.40
N ARG A 92 24.32 -11.75 4.42
CA ARG A 92 24.65 -10.53 5.16
C ARG A 92 24.72 -9.28 4.28
N ALA A 93 24.02 -9.29 3.16
CA ALA A 93 23.85 -8.16 2.26
C ALA A 93 22.54 -7.41 2.57
N ILE A 94 22.37 -6.25 1.98
CA ILE A 94 21.24 -5.35 2.23
C ILE A 94 20.31 -5.36 1.02
N THR A 95 19.03 -5.66 1.22
CA THR A 95 18.04 -5.64 0.15
C THR A 95 17.68 -4.21 -0.26
N VAL A 96 17.66 -3.94 -1.57
CA VAL A 96 17.16 -2.68 -2.14
C VAL A 96 15.95 -2.99 -3.02
N PRO A 97 14.74 -2.89 -2.47
CA PRO A 97 13.52 -3.12 -3.24
C PRO A 97 13.30 -2.00 -4.26
N ILE A 98 13.03 -2.38 -5.51
CA ILE A 98 12.62 -1.48 -6.59
C ILE A 98 11.18 -1.83 -6.97
N TYR A 99 10.29 -0.82 -7.00
CA TYR A 99 8.91 -1.06 -7.39
C TYR A 99 8.82 -1.61 -8.80
N ALA A 100 8.00 -2.64 -8.98
CA ALA A 100 7.75 -3.26 -10.28
C ALA A 100 7.31 -2.26 -11.37
N SER A 101 6.72 -1.15 -10.96
CA SER A 101 6.24 -0.05 -11.82
C SER A 101 7.25 1.08 -12.05
N ASN A 102 8.44 1.05 -11.44
CA ASN A 102 9.42 2.11 -11.62
C ASN A 102 9.87 2.24 -13.08
N THR A 103 10.04 3.49 -13.51
CA THR A 103 10.58 3.83 -14.83
C THR A 103 12.07 3.46 -14.92
N PRO A 104 12.64 3.37 -16.14
CA PRO A 104 14.08 3.13 -16.30
C PRO A 104 14.96 4.13 -15.54
N ASP A 105 14.60 5.41 -15.53
CA ASP A 105 15.38 6.46 -14.84
C ASP A 105 15.26 6.38 -13.31
N GLU A 106 14.08 6.06 -12.77
CA GLU A 106 13.90 5.79 -11.34
C GLU A 106 14.70 4.56 -10.91
N CYS A 107 14.70 3.49 -11.71
CA CYS A 107 15.49 2.29 -11.48
C CYS A 107 16.99 2.63 -11.45
N ARG A 108 17.49 3.38 -12.46
CA ARG A 108 18.87 3.86 -12.54
C ARG A 108 19.25 4.68 -11.31
N TYR A 109 18.39 5.61 -10.90
CA TYR A 109 18.63 6.44 -9.71
C TYR A 109 18.82 5.56 -8.46
N ILE A 110 17.89 4.62 -8.20
CA ILE A 110 17.94 3.75 -7.03
C ILE A 110 19.20 2.88 -7.04
N LEU A 111 19.54 2.26 -8.16
CA LEU A 111 20.72 1.41 -8.32
C LEU A 111 22.02 2.18 -8.04
N ASN A 112 22.14 3.39 -8.59
CA ASN A 112 23.34 4.22 -8.42
C ASN A 112 23.42 4.82 -7.01
N HIS A 113 22.33 5.36 -6.48
CA HIS A 113 22.34 5.97 -5.15
C HIS A 113 22.61 4.92 -4.07
N SER A 114 22.01 3.74 -4.18
CA SER A 114 22.27 2.62 -3.26
C SER A 114 23.62 1.95 -3.48
N GLU A 115 24.29 2.20 -4.62
CA GLU A 115 25.49 1.47 -5.06
C GLU A 115 25.25 -0.04 -5.07
N ALA A 116 24.11 -0.48 -5.63
CA ALA A 116 23.77 -1.89 -5.68
C ALA A 116 24.79 -2.68 -6.49
N ALA A 117 25.31 -3.77 -5.88
CA ALA A 117 26.33 -4.63 -6.51
C ALA A 117 25.71 -5.66 -7.47
N ALA A 118 24.46 -6.04 -7.23
CA ALA A 118 23.70 -6.94 -8.09
C ALA A 118 22.21 -6.56 -8.09
N VAL A 119 21.47 -7.05 -9.09
CA VAL A 119 20.03 -6.88 -9.19
C VAL A 119 19.36 -8.17 -9.64
N PHE A 120 18.37 -8.63 -8.89
CA PHE A 120 17.43 -9.65 -9.33
C PHE A 120 16.31 -9.01 -10.14
N VAL A 121 15.94 -9.61 -11.27
CA VAL A 121 14.87 -9.11 -12.14
C VAL A 121 14.03 -10.26 -12.67
N ASP A 122 12.69 -10.12 -12.68
CA ASP A 122 11.80 -11.25 -12.97
C ASP A 122 11.45 -11.42 -14.44
N SER A 123 10.94 -10.43 -15.13
CA SER A 123 10.25 -10.67 -16.39
C SER A 123 10.52 -9.62 -17.44
N ASP A 124 10.50 -10.05 -18.70
CA ASP A 124 10.50 -9.18 -19.88
C ASP A 124 9.08 -8.98 -20.46
N LEU A 125 8.07 -9.57 -19.83
CA LEU A 125 6.68 -9.42 -20.26
C LEU A 125 6.19 -7.99 -19.97
N ALA A 126 5.56 -7.40 -20.99
CA ALA A 126 4.94 -6.08 -20.84
C ALA A 126 3.74 -6.14 -19.88
N GLU A 127 3.60 -5.12 -19.04
CA GLU A 127 2.47 -4.94 -18.15
C GLU A 127 1.64 -3.75 -18.63
N GLY A 128 0.49 -4.02 -19.24
CA GLY A 128 -0.33 -2.98 -19.84
C GLY A 128 0.41 -2.25 -20.98
N LYS A 129 0.67 -0.96 -20.80
CA LYS A 129 1.43 -0.13 -21.76
C LYS A 129 2.94 -0.06 -21.44
N GLN A 130 3.38 -0.60 -20.30
CA GLN A 130 4.79 -0.56 -19.90
C GLN A 130 5.56 -1.75 -20.46
N ALA A 131 6.79 -1.49 -20.92
CA ALA A 131 7.75 -2.54 -21.25
C ALA A 131 8.06 -3.40 -20.01
N GLY A 132 8.44 -4.66 -20.23
CA GLY A 132 8.85 -5.57 -19.18
C GLY A 132 9.98 -5.00 -18.31
N ARG A 133 10.10 -5.48 -17.09
CA ARG A 133 11.10 -4.99 -16.12
C ARG A 133 12.53 -5.21 -16.59
N LEU A 134 12.81 -6.36 -17.20
CA LEU A 134 14.11 -6.66 -17.79
C LEU A 134 14.46 -5.65 -18.92
N THR A 135 13.52 -5.39 -19.84
CA THR A 135 13.71 -4.37 -20.89
C THR A 135 13.99 -2.99 -20.29
N ARG A 136 13.25 -2.58 -19.26
CA ARG A 136 13.47 -1.29 -18.56
C ARG A 136 14.84 -1.22 -17.87
N LEU A 137 15.27 -2.32 -17.24
CA LEU A 137 16.60 -2.41 -16.63
C LEU A 137 17.70 -2.29 -17.69
N ARG A 138 17.59 -3.04 -18.80
CA ARG A 138 18.56 -3.03 -19.91
C ARG A 138 18.78 -1.65 -20.51
N GLN A 139 17.73 -0.82 -20.57
CA GLN A 139 17.82 0.56 -21.07
C GLN A 139 18.80 1.43 -20.27
N ARG A 140 19.06 1.11 -19.01
CA ARG A 140 19.90 1.92 -18.10
C ARG A 140 21.00 1.13 -17.39
N LEU A 141 21.15 -0.16 -17.64
CA LEU A 141 22.14 -1.01 -16.93
C LEU A 141 23.58 -0.55 -17.18
N GLN A 142 23.85 0.03 -18.36
CA GLN A 142 25.17 0.57 -18.66
C GLN A 142 25.49 1.81 -17.82
N ASP A 143 24.49 2.57 -17.45
CA ASP A 143 24.59 3.75 -16.60
C ASP A 143 24.68 3.42 -15.09
N CYS A 144 24.74 2.12 -14.75
CA CYS A 144 24.83 1.60 -13.38
C CYS A 144 26.16 0.84 -13.18
N PRO A 145 27.29 1.54 -12.97
CA PRO A 145 28.61 0.92 -12.93
C PRO A 145 28.85 0.01 -11.72
N SER A 146 28.13 0.22 -10.60
CA SER A 146 28.21 -0.63 -9.40
C SER A 146 27.60 -2.00 -9.61
N VAL A 147 26.63 -2.14 -10.51
CA VAL A 147 25.92 -3.41 -10.78
C VAL A 147 26.84 -4.36 -11.56
N ARG A 148 27.39 -5.33 -10.85
CA ARG A 148 28.27 -6.38 -11.44
C ARG A 148 27.46 -7.50 -12.10
N ARG A 149 26.25 -7.81 -11.56
CA ARG A 149 25.38 -8.89 -12.03
C ARG A 149 23.92 -8.47 -12.05
N ALA A 150 23.22 -8.82 -13.13
CA ALA A 150 21.76 -8.88 -13.24
C ALA A 150 21.34 -10.34 -13.30
N ILE A 151 20.59 -10.80 -12.29
CA ILE A 151 20.17 -12.19 -12.14
C ILE A 151 18.71 -12.30 -12.58
N LEU A 152 18.46 -13.06 -13.64
CA LEU A 152 17.18 -13.13 -14.32
C LEU A 152 16.37 -14.32 -13.81
N PHE A 153 15.13 -14.07 -13.35
CA PHE A 153 14.22 -15.17 -12.99
C PHE A 153 13.77 -15.93 -14.23
N GLU A 154 13.47 -15.20 -15.31
CA GLU A 154 12.93 -15.70 -16.57
C GLU A 154 13.58 -14.98 -17.75
N GLY A 155 13.39 -15.53 -18.96
CA GLY A 155 13.90 -14.93 -20.19
C GLY A 155 15.25 -15.54 -20.62
N SER A 156 16.12 -14.72 -21.23
CA SER A 156 17.45 -15.14 -21.68
C SER A 156 18.49 -14.05 -21.39
N ALA A 157 19.66 -14.45 -20.93
CA ALA A 157 20.79 -13.57 -20.75
C ALA A 157 21.30 -13.08 -22.11
N ALA A 158 21.46 -11.76 -22.26
CA ALA A 158 21.88 -11.10 -23.51
C ALA A 158 23.22 -10.37 -23.39
N GLY A 159 23.79 -10.25 -22.20
CA GLY A 159 25.01 -9.50 -21.96
C GLY A 159 25.91 -10.12 -20.89
N PRO A 160 27.18 -9.69 -20.80
CA PRO A 160 28.17 -10.32 -19.92
C PRO A 160 27.87 -10.12 -18.42
N ARG A 161 27.02 -9.18 -18.07
CA ARG A 161 26.57 -8.94 -16.69
C ARG A 161 25.28 -9.69 -16.34
N GLU A 162 24.64 -10.35 -17.31
CA GLU A 162 23.39 -11.07 -17.10
C GLU A 162 23.63 -12.56 -16.87
N LEU A 163 22.89 -13.16 -15.95
CA LEU A 163 22.97 -14.58 -15.61
C LEU A 163 21.58 -15.09 -15.26
N MET A 164 21.22 -16.27 -15.74
CA MET A 164 19.97 -16.91 -15.35
C MET A 164 20.02 -17.35 -13.88
N LEU A 165 18.93 -17.20 -13.15
CA LEU A 165 18.84 -17.65 -11.75
C LEU A 165 19.22 -19.12 -11.57
N SER A 166 18.84 -20.00 -12.52
CA SER A 166 19.19 -21.40 -12.49
C SER A 166 20.71 -21.66 -12.60
N GLU A 167 21.42 -20.85 -13.37
CA GLU A 167 22.88 -20.92 -13.52
C GLU A 167 23.57 -20.34 -12.30
N PHE A 168 23.03 -19.22 -11.79
CA PHE A 168 23.50 -18.57 -10.57
C PHE A 168 23.42 -19.52 -9.35
N VAL A 169 22.31 -20.24 -9.18
CA VAL A 169 22.15 -21.23 -8.10
C VAL A 169 23.13 -22.39 -8.27
N ARG A 170 23.29 -22.94 -9.50
CA ARG A 170 24.26 -24.02 -9.77
C ARG A 170 25.70 -23.60 -9.47
N ALA A 171 26.08 -22.36 -9.76
CA ALA A 171 27.40 -21.84 -9.43
C ALA A 171 27.64 -21.78 -7.91
N GLY A 172 26.60 -21.44 -7.12
CA GLY A 172 26.64 -21.48 -5.67
C GLY A 172 26.83 -22.91 -5.12
N GLU A 173 26.05 -23.86 -5.62
CA GLU A 173 26.13 -25.28 -5.23
C GLU A 173 27.51 -25.87 -5.52
N ALA A 174 28.13 -25.54 -6.67
CA ALA A 174 29.46 -26.03 -7.06
C ALA A 174 30.59 -25.54 -6.15
N ARG A 175 30.45 -24.41 -5.48
CA ARG A 175 31.46 -23.82 -4.59
C ARG A 175 31.38 -24.28 -3.12
N GLN A 176 30.50 -25.21 -2.79
CA GLN A 176 30.28 -25.72 -1.41
C GLN A 176 30.10 -24.62 -0.35
N ALA A 177 29.55 -23.48 -0.75
CA ALA A 177 29.32 -22.35 0.17
C ALA A 177 28.28 -22.64 1.28
N SER A 178 27.53 -23.76 1.14
CA SER A 178 26.47 -24.18 2.08
C SER A 178 26.98 -24.57 3.47
N SER A 179 28.25 -24.96 3.63
CA SER A 179 28.82 -25.32 4.94
C SER A 179 28.84 -24.14 5.93
N ASP A 180 28.81 -22.90 5.44
CA ASP A 180 28.94 -21.69 6.25
C ASP A 180 27.63 -20.93 6.46
N PHE A 181 26.50 -21.43 5.92
CA PHE A 181 25.22 -20.73 5.98
C PHE A 181 24.79 -20.38 7.43
N ASP A 182 24.79 -21.39 8.32
CA ASP A 182 24.39 -21.18 9.70
C ASP A 182 25.36 -20.24 10.45
N GLN A 183 26.66 -20.32 10.15
CA GLN A 183 27.67 -19.38 10.69
C GLN A 183 27.45 -17.95 10.20
N ARG A 184 27.13 -17.75 8.90
CA ARG A 184 26.80 -16.43 8.35
C ARG A 184 25.55 -15.84 9.03
N VAL A 185 24.50 -16.65 9.18
CA VAL A 185 23.25 -16.22 9.83
C VAL A 185 23.49 -15.86 11.31
N ALA A 186 24.31 -16.63 12.02
CA ALA A 186 24.64 -16.34 13.42
C ALA A 186 25.43 -15.03 13.62
N GLN A 187 26.06 -14.50 12.57
CA GLN A 187 26.78 -13.23 12.61
C GLN A 187 25.90 -12.01 12.31
N ILE A 188 24.63 -12.20 11.88
CA ILE A 188 23.71 -11.10 11.62
C ILE A 188 23.19 -10.55 12.93
N LYS A 189 23.42 -9.26 13.16
CA LYS A 189 22.98 -8.56 14.36
C LYS A 189 21.63 -7.85 14.11
N PRO A 190 20.84 -7.60 15.15
CA PRO A 190 19.58 -6.83 15.03
C PRO A 190 19.77 -5.43 14.44
N GLU A 191 20.89 -4.77 14.77
CA GLU A 191 21.25 -3.45 14.28
C GLU A 191 21.80 -3.43 12.85
N ASP A 192 22.14 -4.58 12.26
CA ASP A 192 22.55 -4.65 10.86
C ASP A 192 21.38 -4.22 9.94
N ALA A 193 21.68 -3.42 8.94
CA ALA A 193 20.69 -3.00 7.97
C ALA A 193 20.18 -4.21 7.16
N ALA A 194 18.86 -4.41 7.16
CA ALA A 194 18.20 -5.46 6.39
C ALA A 194 17.79 -4.98 5.00
N CYS A 195 17.28 -3.75 4.89
CA CYS A 195 16.89 -3.19 3.60
C CYS A 195 16.94 -1.66 3.57
N PHE A 196 17.07 -1.10 2.35
CA PHE A 196 16.88 0.32 2.06
C PHE A 196 15.64 0.50 1.21
N ILE A 197 14.54 0.98 1.80
CA ILE A 197 13.30 1.24 1.07
C ILE A 197 13.28 2.70 0.60
N TYR A 198 13.17 2.90 -0.72
CA TYR A 198 13.14 4.23 -1.29
C TYR A 198 11.73 4.82 -1.26
N THR A 199 11.61 5.98 -0.59
CA THR A 199 10.36 6.74 -0.52
C THR A 199 10.45 7.95 -1.43
N SER A 200 9.39 8.18 -2.23
CA SER A 200 9.26 9.42 -2.99
C SER A 200 8.92 10.56 -2.03
N GLY A 201 9.93 11.32 -1.64
CA GLY A 201 9.72 12.56 -0.89
C GLY A 201 8.86 13.55 -1.69
N THR A 202 8.10 14.40 -0.99
CA THR A 202 7.28 15.45 -1.62
C THR A 202 8.12 16.54 -2.30
N THR A 203 9.45 16.57 -2.08
CA THR A 203 10.31 17.73 -2.40
C THR A 203 11.57 17.43 -3.18
N GLY A 204 11.82 16.20 -3.64
CA GLY A 204 13.09 15.89 -4.34
C GLY A 204 13.21 14.43 -4.74
N ASP A 205 14.46 14.00 -4.95
CA ASP A 205 14.80 12.61 -5.27
C ASP A 205 14.39 11.67 -4.14
N PRO A 206 14.05 10.40 -4.45
CA PRO A 206 13.69 9.41 -3.46
C PRO A 206 14.78 9.21 -2.40
N LYS A 207 14.39 9.17 -1.12
CA LYS A 207 15.30 8.91 0.00
C LYS A 207 15.29 7.42 0.34
N GLY A 208 16.46 6.83 0.54
CA GLY A 208 16.61 5.45 1.00
C GLY A 208 16.48 5.38 2.53
N VAL A 209 15.38 4.84 3.02
CA VAL A 209 15.14 4.62 4.46
C VAL A 209 15.89 3.37 4.89
N ILE A 210 16.78 3.48 5.87
CA ILE A 210 17.56 2.36 6.41
C ILE A 210 16.72 1.66 7.48
N LEU A 211 16.34 0.40 7.20
CA LEU A 211 15.62 -0.45 8.13
C LEU A 211 16.46 -1.67 8.51
N THR A 212 16.58 -1.93 9.81
CA THR A 212 17.40 -2.99 10.37
C THR A 212 16.66 -4.32 10.51
N HIS A 213 17.38 -5.40 10.77
CA HIS A 213 16.77 -6.68 11.15
C HIS A 213 15.95 -6.53 12.44
N GLY A 214 16.43 -5.73 13.40
CA GLY A 214 15.72 -5.41 14.64
C GLY A 214 14.37 -4.74 14.42
N ASN A 215 14.28 -3.79 13.46
CA ASN A 215 13.01 -3.16 13.13
C ASN A 215 11.97 -4.19 12.67
N TRP A 216 12.33 -5.12 11.79
CA TRP A 216 11.41 -6.12 11.26
C TRP A 216 11.04 -7.21 12.27
N THR A 217 11.98 -7.65 13.12
CA THR A 217 11.66 -8.61 14.20
C THR A 217 10.82 -7.96 15.30
N TYR A 218 11.00 -6.66 15.55
CA TYR A 218 10.11 -5.88 16.40
C TYR A 218 8.68 -5.87 15.84
N GLU A 219 8.50 -5.59 14.54
CA GLU A 219 7.20 -5.59 13.88
C GLU A 219 6.52 -6.98 13.93
N ALA A 220 7.28 -8.05 13.66
CA ALA A 220 6.77 -9.41 13.76
C ALA A 220 6.21 -9.72 15.16
N ARG A 221 6.93 -9.29 16.20
CA ARG A 221 6.52 -9.45 17.60
C ARG A 221 5.30 -8.57 17.93
N ALA A 222 5.33 -7.30 17.53
CA ALA A 222 4.25 -6.36 17.82
C ALA A 222 2.92 -6.81 17.19
N VAL A 223 2.94 -7.22 15.91
CA VAL A 223 1.76 -7.76 15.22
C VAL A 223 1.26 -9.05 15.86
N SER A 224 2.17 -9.92 16.29
CA SER A 224 1.82 -11.15 17.02
C SER A 224 1.07 -10.86 18.34
N GLN A 225 1.56 -9.90 19.14
CA GLN A 225 0.95 -9.52 20.42
C GLN A 225 -0.45 -8.91 20.27
N ILE A 226 -0.78 -8.34 19.12
CA ILE A 226 -2.12 -7.81 18.85
C ILE A 226 -3.14 -8.94 18.61
N GLY A 227 -2.70 -10.12 18.16
CA GLY A 227 -3.58 -11.26 17.90
C GLY A 227 -4.50 -11.09 16.68
N LEU A 228 -4.07 -10.31 15.67
CA LEU A 228 -4.86 -10.10 14.43
C LEU A 228 -4.81 -11.30 13.49
N MET A 229 -3.70 -12.01 13.51
CA MET A 229 -3.40 -13.15 12.62
C MET A 229 -3.06 -14.36 13.48
N GLU A 230 -3.51 -15.53 13.04
CA GLU A 230 -3.30 -16.80 13.70
C GLU A 230 -2.54 -17.78 12.79
N PRO A 231 -1.89 -18.82 13.35
CA PRO A 231 -1.14 -19.80 12.53
C PRO A 231 -1.98 -20.55 11.49
N ASP A 232 -3.30 -20.65 11.69
CA ASP A 232 -4.23 -21.32 10.78
C ASP A 232 -4.83 -20.37 9.73
N ASP A 233 -4.50 -19.08 9.79
CA ASP A 233 -4.92 -18.12 8.79
C ASP A 233 -4.23 -18.36 7.45
N SER A 234 -4.89 -17.92 6.40
CA SER A 234 -4.32 -17.77 5.06
C SER A 234 -4.46 -16.33 4.60
N VAL A 235 -3.33 -15.71 4.33
CA VAL A 235 -3.23 -14.28 4.01
C VAL A 235 -2.90 -14.14 2.54
N MET A 236 -3.77 -13.47 1.76
CA MET A 236 -3.47 -13.16 0.37
C MET A 236 -2.66 -11.88 0.27
N LEU A 237 -1.48 -11.99 -0.35
CA LEU A 237 -0.58 -10.87 -0.59
C LEU A 237 -0.55 -10.53 -2.08
N PHE A 238 -0.99 -9.31 -2.42
CA PHE A 238 -0.89 -8.67 -3.74
C PHE A 238 -0.18 -7.32 -3.66
N LEU A 239 0.04 -6.82 -2.44
CA LEU A 239 0.73 -5.55 -2.22
C LEU A 239 2.20 -5.64 -2.66
N PRO A 240 2.78 -4.56 -3.21
CA PRO A 240 4.18 -4.57 -3.63
C PRO A 240 5.12 -4.85 -2.45
N LEU A 241 5.96 -5.90 -2.55
CA LEU A 241 7.00 -6.18 -1.56
C LEU A 241 8.11 -5.10 -1.51
N ALA A 242 8.13 -4.20 -2.48
CA ALA A 242 8.95 -2.99 -2.42
C ALA A 242 8.41 -1.94 -1.42
N HIS A 243 7.19 -2.13 -0.88
CA HIS A 243 6.57 -1.23 0.08
C HIS A 243 6.61 -1.81 1.50
N SER A 244 6.85 -0.96 2.50
CA SER A 244 6.94 -1.36 3.91
C SER A 244 5.70 -2.11 4.42
N PHE A 245 4.50 -1.81 3.94
CA PHE A 245 3.28 -2.52 4.34
C PHE A 245 3.32 -4.02 3.96
N ALA A 246 3.77 -4.37 2.76
CA ALA A 246 3.93 -5.79 2.41
C ALA A 246 5.09 -6.44 3.18
N GLN A 247 6.13 -5.68 3.53
CA GLN A 247 7.24 -6.16 4.33
C GLN A 247 6.82 -6.50 5.78
N VAL A 248 5.95 -5.70 6.41
CA VAL A 248 5.45 -6.05 7.74
C VAL A 248 4.56 -7.29 7.70
N VAL A 249 3.79 -7.51 6.61
CA VAL A 249 3.04 -8.76 6.42
C VAL A 249 4.01 -9.94 6.28
N LYS A 250 5.14 -9.80 5.56
CA LYS A 250 6.20 -10.80 5.48
C LYS A 250 6.85 -11.06 6.84
N ALA A 251 7.15 -10.02 7.62
CA ALA A 251 7.70 -10.17 8.97
C ALA A 251 6.72 -10.92 9.90
N ALA A 252 5.43 -10.59 9.84
CA ALA A 252 4.39 -11.30 10.56
C ALA A 252 4.25 -12.76 10.10
N TRP A 253 4.39 -13.05 8.80
CA TRP A 253 4.41 -14.41 8.25
C TRP A 253 5.54 -15.25 8.83
N LEU A 254 6.76 -14.72 8.89
CA LEU A 254 7.89 -15.37 9.54
C LEU A 254 7.65 -15.55 11.04
N GLY A 255 7.03 -14.58 11.72
CA GLY A 255 6.74 -14.64 13.14
C GLY A 255 5.63 -15.64 13.50
N LEU A 256 4.53 -15.68 12.74
CA LEU A 256 3.27 -16.37 13.10
C LEU A 256 3.04 -17.70 12.38
N SER A 257 3.82 -18.01 11.32
CA SER A 257 3.70 -19.28 10.57
C SER A 257 2.33 -19.49 9.89
N PHE A 258 1.60 -18.44 9.54
CA PHE A 258 0.39 -18.56 8.72
C PHE A 258 0.75 -18.85 7.26
N ARG A 259 -0.24 -19.30 6.46
CA ARG A 259 -0.02 -19.57 5.03
C ARG A 259 -0.14 -18.27 4.22
N MET A 260 0.93 -17.87 3.51
CA MET A 260 0.88 -16.73 2.59
C MET A 260 0.49 -17.18 1.19
N ILE A 261 -0.50 -16.51 0.59
CA ILE A 261 -0.97 -16.78 -0.77
C ILE A 261 -0.56 -15.59 -1.64
N PHE A 262 0.27 -15.83 -2.64
CA PHE A 262 0.68 -14.78 -3.58
C PHE A 262 -0.33 -14.70 -4.73
N ALA A 263 -0.95 -13.53 -4.90
CA ALA A 263 -1.85 -13.28 -6.04
C ALA A 263 -1.05 -13.24 -7.36
N GLU A 264 -1.66 -13.70 -8.46
CA GLU A 264 -1.04 -13.64 -9.79
C GLU A 264 -0.83 -12.20 -10.27
N SER A 265 -1.84 -11.34 -10.06
CA SER A 265 -1.81 -9.91 -10.36
C SER A 265 -3.00 -9.22 -9.69
N ILE A 266 -2.99 -7.88 -9.67
CA ILE A 266 -4.13 -7.08 -9.17
C ILE A 266 -5.40 -7.33 -10.00
N ASP A 267 -5.28 -7.50 -11.31
CA ASP A 267 -6.42 -7.73 -12.19
C ASP A 267 -7.08 -9.09 -11.95
N LYS A 268 -6.29 -10.08 -11.55
CA LYS A 268 -6.78 -11.43 -11.22
C LYS A 268 -7.18 -11.61 -9.75
N LEU A 269 -7.04 -10.57 -8.92
CA LEU A 269 -7.22 -10.66 -7.48
C LEU A 269 -8.57 -11.29 -7.09
N LEU A 270 -9.68 -10.84 -7.70
CA LEU A 270 -11.01 -11.38 -7.38
C LEU A 270 -11.12 -12.88 -7.72
N ASN A 271 -10.58 -13.32 -8.85
CA ASN A 271 -10.58 -14.74 -9.21
C ASN A 271 -9.73 -15.54 -8.23
N ASN A 272 -8.55 -15.02 -7.88
CA ASN A 272 -7.65 -15.66 -6.92
C ASN A 272 -8.27 -15.78 -5.52
N LEU A 273 -9.06 -14.78 -5.07
CA LEU A 273 -9.80 -14.85 -3.81
C LEU A 273 -10.82 -16.00 -3.81
N VAL A 274 -11.57 -16.18 -4.90
CA VAL A 274 -12.54 -17.28 -5.03
C VAL A 274 -11.83 -18.64 -5.06
N GLU A 275 -10.74 -18.76 -5.81
CA GLU A 275 -10.00 -20.01 -5.99
C GLU A 275 -9.31 -20.47 -4.71
N THR A 276 -8.70 -19.55 -3.95
CA THR A 276 -7.83 -19.88 -2.80
C THR A 276 -8.50 -19.70 -1.45
N ARG A 277 -9.60 -18.94 -1.40
CA ARG A 277 -10.43 -18.73 -0.20
C ARG A 277 -9.63 -18.28 1.03
N PRO A 278 -8.89 -17.16 0.96
CA PRO A 278 -8.10 -16.68 2.10
C PRO A 278 -8.98 -16.19 3.24
N THR A 279 -8.40 -16.09 4.44
CA THR A 279 -9.08 -15.60 5.64
C THR A 279 -8.79 -14.13 5.93
N ILE A 280 -7.64 -13.62 5.44
CA ILE A 280 -7.20 -12.23 5.66
C ILE A 280 -6.72 -11.62 4.36
N LEU A 281 -7.09 -10.35 4.15
CA LEU A 281 -6.62 -9.55 3.01
C LEU A 281 -6.06 -8.19 3.47
N PRO A 282 -4.74 -8.05 3.59
CA PRO A 282 -4.10 -6.74 3.65
C PRO A 282 -4.31 -5.99 2.33
N SER A 283 -4.78 -4.75 2.40
CA SER A 283 -5.21 -4.02 1.22
C SER A 283 -5.04 -2.50 1.38
N VAL A 284 -5.24 -1.78 0.31
CA VAL A 284 -5.24 -0.31 0.28
C VAL A 284 -6.65 0.21 0.06
N PRO A 285 -7.00 1.45 0.48
CA PRO A 285 -8.33 2.04 0.35
C PRO A 285 -8.94 1.91 -1.05
N ARG A 286 -8.11 2.03 -2.11
CA ARG A 286 -8.57 1.95 -3.50
C ARG A 286 -9.30 0.65 -3.85
N VAL A 287 -8.94 -0.46 -3.23
CA VAL A 287 -9.63 -1.75 -3.45
C VAL A 287 -11.04 -1.71 -2.85
N PHE A 288 -11.17 -1.17 -1.64
CA PHE A 288 -12.47 -1.00 -0.97
C PHE A 288 -13.37 -0.03 -1.73
N GLU A 289 -12.81 1.09 -2.21
CA GLU A 289 -13.48 2.07 -3.07
C GLU A 289 -14.02 1.40 -4.34
N LYS A 290 -13.20 0.62 -5.04
CA LYS A 290 -13.58 -0.11 -6.26
C LYS A 290 -14.71 -1.11 -5.99
N VAL A 291 -14.63 -1.85 -4.89
CA VAL A 291 -15.71 -2.80 -4.50
C VAL A 291 -17.01 -2.06 -4.20
N TYR A 292 -16.95 -1.01 -3.37
CA TYR A 292 -18.10 -0.18 -3.03
C TYR A 292 -18.76 0.42 -4.29
N ASN A 293 -17.96 1.04 -5.16
CA ASN A 293 -18.43 1.68 -6.37
C ASN A 293 -19.06 0.67 -7.36
N ASN A 294 -18.50 -0.52 -7.48
CA ASN A 294 -19.07 -1.60 -8.30
C ASN A 294 -20.40 -2.09 -7.75
N VAL A 295 -20.54 -2.23 -6.44
CA VAL A 295 -21.83 -2.59 -5.81
C VAL A 295 -22.86 -1.51 -6.07
N LEU A 296 -22.49 -0.24 -5.88
CA LEU A 296 -23.38 0.91 -6.09
C LEU A 296 -23.84 1.01 -7.55
N ALA A 297 -22.91 0.91 -8.51
CA ALA A 297 -23.22 0.99 -9.93
C ALA A 297 -24.13 -0.14 -10.39
N ASN A 298 -23.78 -1.38 -10.09
CA ASN A 298 -24.57 -2.55 -10.52
C ASN A 298 -25.95 -2.60 -9.86
N GLY A 299 -26.04 -2.28 -8.57
CA GLY A 299 -27.32 -2.27 -7.86
C GLY A 299 -28.25 -1.15 -8.31
N SER A 300 -27.70 0.05 -8.56
CA SER A 300 -28.48 1.21 -9.03
C SER A 300 -28.98 1.03 -10.46
N ALA A 301 -28.21 0.34 -11.31
CA ALA A 301 -28.57 0.04 -12.70
C ALA A 301 -29.54 -1.16 -12.86
N ALA A 302 -29.80 -1.89 -11.78
CA ALA A 302 -30.70 -3.05 -11.85
C ALA A 302 -32.12 -2.65 -12.34
N PRO A 303 -32.72 -3.41 -13.26
CA PRO A 303 -34.01 -3.04 -13.84
C PRO A 303 -35.18 -3.20 -12.86
N GLY A 304 -36.24 -2.40 -13.06
CA GLY A 304 -37.53 -2.53 -12.40
C GLY A 304 -37.50 -2.30 -10.89
N VAL A 305 -38.19 -3.12 -10.14
CA VAL A 305 -38.37 -3.00 -8.68
C VAL A 305 -37.04 -3.19 -7.94
N LYS A 306 -36.14 -4.04 -8.44
CA LYS A 306 -34.85 -4.33 -7.79
C LYS A 306 -33.98 -3.06 -7.69
N GLY A 307 -33.86 -2.29 -8.77
CA GLY A 307 -33.09 -1.04 -8.76
C GLY A 307 -33.74 0.05 -7.91
N LYS A 308 -35.10 0.15 -7.91
CA LYS A 308 -35.79 1.09 -7.02
C LYS A 308 -35.55 0.77 -5.55
N LEU A 309 -35.64 -0.51 -5.17
CA LEU A 309 -35.42 -0.99 -3.81
C LEU A 309 -33.95 -0.77 -3.39
N PHE A 310 -33.00 -0.99 -4.30
CA PHE A 310 -31.57 -0.75 -4.04
C PHE A 310 -31.31 0.73 -3.77
N ARG A 311 -31.78 1.65 -4.65
CA ARG A 311 -31.61 3.10 -4.44
C ARG A 311 -32.26 3.59 -3.15
N TRP A 312 -33.47 3.08 -2.81
CA TRP A 312 -34.10 3.37 -1.54
C TRP A 312 -33.25 2.93 -0.35
N ALA A 313 -32.71 1.71 -0.37
CA ALA A 313 -31.86 1.20 0.70
C ALA A 313 -30.58 2.02 0.87
N PHE A 314 -29.96 2.46 -0.25
CA PHE A 314 -28.75 3.29 -0.19
C PHE A 314 -29.03 4.71 0.28
N LYS A 315 -30.20 5.28 0.02
CA LYS A 315 -30.61 6.54 0.65
C LYS A 315 -30.68 6.42 2.18
N LEU A 316 -31.26 5.34 2.69
CA LEU A 316 -31.30 5.09 4.13
C LEU A 316 -29.89 4.81 4.71
N PHE A 317 -29.00 4.21 3.91
CA PHE A 317 -27.59 4.06 4.30
C PHE A 317 -26.88 5.41 4.41
N ASP A 318 -27.14 6.37 3.52
CA ASP A 318 -26.60 7.72 3.62
C ASP A 318 -27.06 8.40 4.91
N GLU A 319 -28.35 8.32 5.24
CA GLU A 319 -28.90 8.83 6.51
C GLU A 319 -28.27 8.15 7.75
N TYR A 320 -27.99 6.83 7.67
CA TYR A 320 -27.28 6.09 8.71
C TYR A 320 -25.85 6.61 8.88
N VAL A 321 -25.11 6.83 7.78
CA VAL A 321 -23.73 7.37 7.82
C VAL A 321 -23.72 8.76 8.43
N ASP A 322 -24.67 9.64 8.07
CA ASP A 322 -24.77 10.99 8.60
C ASP A 322 -25.05 10.98 10.11
N ALA A 323 -25.94 10.11 10.57
CA ALA A 323 -26.19 9.94 12.00
C ALA A 323 -24.94 9.46 12.75
N LYS A 324 -24.22 8.46 12.20
CA LYS A 324 -22.98 7.94 12.77
C LYS A 324 -21.87 8.99 12.83
N ASN A 325 -21.72 9.80 11.80
CA ASN A 325 -20.74 10.90 11.78
C ASN A 325 -21.04 11.95 12.86
N GLN A 326 -22.32 12.12 13.24
CA GLN A 326 -22.77 13.01 14.32
C GLN A 326 -22.80 12.33 15.70
N GLY A 327 -22.29 11.12 15.83
CA GLY A 327 -22.30 10.35 17.08
C GLY A 327 -23.70 9.90 17.54
N ARG A 328 -24.69 9.92 16.63
CA ARG A 328 -26.08 9.55 16.94
C ARG A 328 -26.37 8.10 16.54
N GLU A 329 -27.24 7.46 17.29
CA GLU A 329 -27.81 6.17 16.86
C GLU A 329 -28.85 6.39 15.75
N TYR A 330 -28.88 5.45 14.80
CA TYR A 330 -29.84 5.44 13.71
C TYR A 330 -30.70 4.18 13.78
N ASN A 331 -31.90 4.33 14.35
CA ASN A 331 -32.87 3.25 14.51
C ASN A 331 -34.12 3.57 13.68
N SER A 332 -34.24 2.95 12.50
CA SER A 332 -35.38 3.13 11.59
C SER A 332 -35.90 1.75 11.17
N LEU A 333 -37.23 1.57 11.20
CA LEU A 333 -37.89 0.35 10.68
C LEU A 333 -37.55 0.17 9.21
N GLY A 334 -37.53 1.25 8.43
CA GLY A 334 -37.14 1.23 7.01
C GLY A 334 -35.71 0.73 6.85
N PHE A 335 -34.76 1.19 7.66
CA PHE A 335 -33.38 0.72 7.59
C PHE A 335 -33.21 -0.75 7.99
N SER A 336 -33.94 -1.21 9.01
CA SER A 336 -33.97 -2.62 9.37
C SER A 336 -34.50 -3.50 8.23
N LEU A 337 -35.52 -3.02 7.51
CA LEU A 337 -36.03 -3.70 6.33
C LEU A 337 -35.03 -3.68 5.16
N ALA A 338 -34.35 -2.53 4.93
CA ALA A 338 -33.29 -2.40 3.93
C ALA A 338 -32.11 -3.36 4.22
N ARG A 339 -31.70 -3.49 5.48
CA ARG A 339 -30.69 -4.47 5.91
C ARG A 339 -31.08 -5.89 5.53
N ARG A 340 -32.34 -6.28 5.77
CA ARG A 340 -32.82 -7.63 5.51
C ARG A 340 -33.03 -7.92 4.03
N LEU A 341 -33.57 -6.99 3.25
CA LEU A 341 -33.97 -7.22 1.85
C LEU A 341 -32.85 -6.93 0.84
N VAL A 342 -31.97 -5.97 1.12
CA VAL A 342 -30.94 -5.50 0.19
C VAL A 342 -29.54 -5.83 0.71
N PHE A 343 -29.17 -5.33 1.88
CA PHE A 343 -27.79 -5.46 2.36
C PHE A 343 -27.40 -6.90 2.69
N SER A 344 -28.34 -7.77 3.12
CA SER A 344 -28.05 -9.20 3.26
C SER A 344 -27.65 -9.85 1.93
N LYS A 345 -28.35 -9.53 0.83
CA LYS A 345 -28.02 -10.06 -0.50
C LYS A 345 -26.69 -9.51 -1.04
N VAL A 346 -26.43 -8.23 -0.78
CA VAL A 346 -25.13 -7.62 -1.11
C VAL A 346 -24.01 -8.33 -0.35
N LYS A 347 -24.20 -8.58 0.96
CA LYS A 347 -23.28 -9.34 1.79
C LYS A 347 -23.00 -10.72 1.21
N ASP A 348 -24.05 -11.50 0.90
CA ASP A 348 -23.91 -12.87 0.40
C ASP A 348 -23.14 -12.90 -0.92
N THR A 349 -23.51 -12.02 -1.88
CA THR A 349 -22.82 -11.89 -3.16
C THR A 349 -21.36 -11.49 -2.98
N LEU A 350 -21.07 -10.56 -2.07
CA LEU A 350 -19.70 -10.11 -1.81
C LEU A 350 -18.89 -11.22 -1.11
N ASN A 351 -19.50 -11.92 -0.16
CA ASN A 351 -18.86 -13.03 0.54
C ASN A 351 -18.44 -14.15 -0.44
N GLU A 352 -19.30 -14.50 -1.39
CA GLU A 352 -18.99 -15.46 -2.46
C GLU A 352 -17.78 -15.00 -3.29
N LYS A 353 -17.78 -13.73 -3.73
CA LYS A 353 -16.67 -13.15 -4.50
C LYS A 353 -15.35 -13.04 -3.72
N LEU A 354 -15.42 -13.05 -2.40
CA LEU A 354 -14.27 -13.05 -1.49
C LEU A 354 -13.83 -14.47 -1.08
N GLY A 355 -14.43 -15.52 -1.66
CA GLY A 355 -14.10 -16.92 -1.38
C GLY A 355 -14.80 -17.53 -0.16
N GLY A 356 -15.72 -16.81 0.49
CA GLY A 356 -16.60 -17.32 1.55
C GLY A 356 -15.95 -17.56 2.91
N ARG A 357 -14.65 -17.24 3.10
CA ARG A 357 -13.92 -17.46 4.36
C ARG A 357 -13.26 -16.19 4.91
N MET A 358 -13.49 -15.06 4.26
CA MET A 358 -12.85 -13.80 4.63
C MET A 358 -13.26 -13.37 6.05
N ARG A 359 -12.30 -13.33 6.94
CA ARG A 359 -12.47 -12.99 8.36
C ARG A 359 -12.13 -11.52 8.63
N LEU A 360 -11.10 -11.02 7.96
CA LEU A 360 -10.50 -9.73 8.29
C LEU A 360 -9.89 -9.06 7.07
N PHE A 361 -10.08 -7.75 6.98
CA PHE A 361 -9.32 -6.87 6.10
C PHE A 361 -8.43 -5.94 6.93
N ILE A 362 -7.23 -5.66 6.44
CA ILE A 362 -6.34 -4.65 7.03
C ILE A 362 -6.15 -3.57 5.98
N SER A 363 -6.62 -2.36 6.26
CA SER A 363 -6.49 -1.21 5.37
C SER A 363 -5.36 -0.30 5.82
N GLY A 364 -4.39 -0.04 4.94
CA GLY A 364 -3.25 0.82 5.23
C GLY A 364 -2.73 1.58 4.03
N GLY A 365 -1.72 2.41 4.25
CA GLY A 365 -1.03 3.18 3.22
C GLY A 365 -1.72 4.46 2.76
N ALA A 366 -3.02 4.63 3.00
CA ALA A 366 -3.79 5.87 2.77
C ALA A 366 -5.06 5.84 3.63
N PRO A 367 -5.72 7.00 3.90
CA PRO A 367 -6.95 7.02 4.67
C PRO A 367 -8.11 6.34 3.91
N LEU A 368 -8.91 5.58 4.63
CA LEU A 368 -10.16 5.01 4.12
C LEU A 368 -11.32 5.97 4.41
N SER A 369 -12.20 6.19 3.42
CA SER A 369 -13.42 6.96 3.64
C SER A 369 -14.30 6.31 4.71
N LYS A 370 -14.74 7.09 5.71
CA LYS A 370 -15.66 6.61 6.76
C LYS A 370 -16.92 5.98 6.19
N LYS A 371 -17.47 6.56 5.12
CA LYS A 371 -18.65 6.02 4.42
C LYS A 371 -18.41 4.59 3.94
N ILE A 372 -17.24 4.34 3.35
CA ILE A 372 -16.86 3.01 2.85
C ILE A 372 -16.61 2.06 4.02
N ALA A 373 -15.93 2.52 5.08
CA ALA A 373 -15.74 1.71 6.28
C ALA A 373 -17.07 1.31 6.92
N PHE A 374 -18.04 2.23 7.06
CA PHE A 374 -19.40 1.94 7.54
C PHE A 374 -20.16 0.99 6.62
N PHE A 375 -19.93 1.04 5.30
CA PHE A 375 -20.54 0.10 4.37
C PHE A 375 -20.06 -1.34 4.64
N PHE A 376 -18.76 -1.57 4.76
CA PHE A 376 -18.22 -2.89 5.07
C PHE A 376 -18.65 -3.38 6.45
N ASP A 377 -18.66 -2.50 7.46
CA ASP A 377 -19.12 -2.80 8.81
C ASP A 377 -20.60 -3.21 8.81
N LEU A 378 -21.46 -2.48 8.10
CA LEU A 378 -22.89 -2.81 7.92
C LEU A 378 -23.08 -4.22 7.32
N LEU A 379 -22.22 -4.62 6.40
CA LEU A 379 -22.24 -5.96 5.80
C LEU A 379 -21.61 -7.03 6.71
N GLY A 380 -21.04 -6.64 7.87
CA GLY A 380 -20.40 -7.53 8.80
C GLY A 380 -18.97 -7.95 8.43
N PHE A 381 -18.33 -7.21 7.53
CA PHE A 381 -16.92 -7.37 7.21
C PHE A 381 -16.06 -6.45 8.08
N LYS A 382 -15.13 -7.03 8.84
CA LYS A 382 -14.22 -6.25 9.68
C LYS A 382 -13.09 -5.66 8.84
N VAL A 383 -13.02 -4.33 8.78
CA VAL A 383 -11.91 -3.60 8.16
C VAL A 383 -11.15 -2.86 9.26
N LEU A 384 -9.91 -3.25 9.51
CA LEU A 384 -9.03 -2.61 10.48
C LEU A 384 -8.14 -1.61 9.75
N GLU A 385 -8.34 -0.33 10.03
CA GLU A 385 -7.42 0.68 9.53
C GLU A 385 -6.15 0.69 10.37
N GLY A 386 -4.99 0.76 9.71
CA GLY A 386 -3.68 0.91 10.31
C GLY A 386 -2.93 2.08 9.70
N TYR A 387 -2.01 2.64 10.48
CA TYR A 387 -1.13 3.72 10.08
C TYR A 387 0.32 3.39 10.35
N GLY A 388 1.15 3.90 9.51
CA GLY A 388 2.59 3.94 9.64
C GLY A 388 3.26 4.41 8.36
N LEU A 389 4.53 4.64 8.47
CA LEU A 389 5.40 5.14 7.43
C LEU A 389 6.48 4.11 7.13
N THR A 390 7.18 4.26 6.03
CA THR A 390 8.40 3.47 5.79
C THR A 390 9.41 3.71 6.90
N GLU A 391 9.53 4.94 7.35
CA GLU A 391 10.40 5.39 8.44
C GLU A 391 10.04 4.81 9.82
N THR A 392 8.86 4.22 9.95
CA THR A 392 8.40 3.52 11.18
C THR A 392 8.13 2.04 10.94
N SER A 393 8.74 1.43 9.90
CA SER A 393 8.60 0.01 9.52
C SER A 393 7.15 -0.44 9.29
N ALA A 394 6.26 0.46 8.92
CA ALA A 394 4.86 0.32 8.55
C ALA A 394 3.86 0.26 9.71
N ALA A 395 3.95 -0.62 10.70
CA ALA A 395 2.87 -0.81 11.67
C ALA A 395 3.07 0.04 12.95
N THR A 396 2.78 1.33 12.87
CA THR A 396 2.80 2.23 14.06
C THR A 396 1.54 2.08 14.90
N THR A 397 0.37 2.06 14.24
CA THR A 397 -0.94 1.84 14.88
C THR A 397 -1.81 0.92 14.04
N VAL A 398 -2.76 0.25 14.65
CA VAL A 398 -3.81 -0.49 13.95
C VAL A 398 -5.04 -0.66 14.85
N ASN A 399 -6.24 -0.54 14.27
CA ASN A 399 -7.49 -0.84 14.96
C ASN A 399 -7.49 -2.26 15.53
N ARG A 400 -8.21 -2.48 16.62
CA ARG A 400 -8.34 -3.80 17.26
C ARG A 400 -9.65 -4.44 16.84
N HIS A 401 -9.64 -5.76 16.61
CA HIS A 401 -10.84 -6.47 16.13
C HIS A 401 -11.97 -6.54 17.18
N GLU A 402 -11.63 -6.36 18.45
CA GLU A 402 -12.60 -6.28 19.56
C GLU A 402 -13.23 -4.89 19.66
N LYS A 403 -12.52 -3.85 19.23
CA LYS A 403 -12.98 -2.46 19.30
C LYS A 403 -12.50 -1.69 18.08
N ILE A 404 -13.32 -1.65 17.05
CA ILE A 404 -13.07 -0.88 15.83
C ILE A 404 -13.68 0.51 16.01
N LYS A 405 -12.86 1.57 15.92
CA LYS A 405 -13.33 2.95 15.87
C LYS A 405 -13.13 3.50 14.45
N ILE A 406 -14.20 3.46 13.64
CA ILE A 406 -14.18 3.96 12.27
C ILE A 406 -13.78 5.44 12.23
N GLY A 407 -12.84 5.77 11.35
CA GLY A 407 -12.27 7.11 11.22
C GLY A 407 -11.09 7.37 12.14
N THR A 408 -10.59 6.32 12.81
CA THR A 408 -9.29 6.30 13.49
C THR A 408 -8.43 5.20 12.91
N VAL A 409 -7.12 5.27 13.14
CA VAL A 409 -6.16 4.26 12.72
C VAL A 409 -5.73 3.35 13.89
N GLY A 410 -6.53 3.35 14.97
CA GLY A 410 -6.31 2.50 16.14
C GLY A 410 -5.27 3.02 17.13
N PRO A 411 -5.03 2.27 18.22
CA PRO A 411 -4.00 2.55 19.19
C PRO A 411 -2.63 2.08 18.69
N ALA A 412 -1.56 2.57 19.32
CA ALA A 412 -0.19 2.12 19.06
C ALA A 412 -0.03 0.60 19.13
N VAL A 413 0.84 0.07 18.30
CA VAL A 413 1.25 -1.33 18.42
C VAL A 413 2.11 -1.51 19.69
N PRO A 414 2.14 -2.71 20.30
CA PRO A 414 2.92 -2.94 21.52
C PRO A 414 4.39 -2.54 21.39
N GLY A 415 4.86 -1.74 22.33
CA GLY A 415 6.22 -1.21 22.36
C GLY A 415 6.44 0.10 21.57
N THR A 416 5.40 0.62 20.90
CA THR A 416 5.42 1.93 20.24
C THR A 416 4.79 2.99 21.15
N GLU A 417 5.44 4.13 21.27
CA GLU A 417 4.95 5.30 21.97
C GLU A 417 4.51 6.37 20.95
N LEU A 418 3.40 7.05 21.28
CA LEU A 418 2.87 8.15 20.49
C LEU A 418 2.79 9.41 21.33
N LYS A 419 3.09 10.55 20.73
CA LYS A 419 2.96 11.87 21.32
C LYS A 419 2.44 12.84 20.27
N ILE A 420 1.56 13.75 20.67
CA ILE A 420 1.13 14.86 19.83
C ILE A 420 1.91 16.11 20.27
N ALA A 421 2.66 16.69 19.35
CA ALA A 421 3.42 17.91 19.57
C ALA A 421 2.47 19.13 19.69
N SER A 422 2.99 20.26 20.15
CA SER A 422 2.19 21.49 20.36
C SER A 422 1.57 22.05 19.08
N ASP A 423 2.13 21.74 17.93
CA ASP A 423 1.62 22.11 16.60
C ASP A 423 0.71 21.03 15.99
N GLY A 424 0.39 19.97 16.73
CA GLY A 424 -0.46 18.87 16.32
C GLY A 424 0.27 17.75 15.57
N GLU A 425 1.60 17.83 15.39
CA GLU A 425 2.36 16.79 14.72
C GLU A 425 2.41 15.50 15.55
N ILE A 426 2.22 14.37 14.87
CA ILE A 426 2.34 13.03 15.46
C ILE A 426 3.83 12.69 15.57
N LEU A 427 4.30 12.43 16.78
CA LEU A 427 5.64 11.93 17.06
C LEU A 427 5.56 10.45 17.44
N VAL A 428 6.54 9.66 16.96
CA VAL A 428 6.60 8.22 17.18
C VAL A 428 7.95 7.85 17.77
N ARG A 429 7.96 6.96 18.78
CA ARG A 429 9.15 6.34 19.33
C ARG A 429 8.92 4.84 19.52
N GLY A 430 9.92 4.01 19.20
CA GLY A 430 9.83 2.57 19.36
C GLY A 430 10.78 1.80 18.44
N GLY A 431 10.79 0.49 18.58
CA GLY A 431 11.69 -0.38 17.83
C GLY A 431 11.44 -0.46 16.32
N GLY A 432 10.31 0.07 15.84
CA GLY A 432 10.01 0.19 14.41
C GLY A 432 10.61 1.43 13.73
N VAL A 433 11.13 2.42 14.49
CA VAL A 433 11.70 3.65 13.93
C VAL A 433 13.01 3.34 13.21
N MET A 434 13.18 3.92 12.01
CA MET A 434 14.35 3.74 11.15
C MET A 434 15.65 4.18 11.80
N GLU A 435 16.78 3.70 11.30
CA GLU A 435 18.10 4.21 11.67
C GLU A 435 18.35 5.62 11.08
N GLY A 436 17.85 5.88 9.89
CA GLY A 436 17.98 7.16 9.19
C GLY A 436 17.83 7.05 7.68
N TYR A 437 18.18 8.12 6.97
CA TYR A 437 18.22 8.16 5.51
C TYR A 437 19.62 7.90 4.99
N PHE A 438 19.75 6.93 4.12
CA PHE A 438 21.05 6.56 3.52
C PHE A 438 21.70 7.75 2.80
N LYS A 439 22.96 8.04 3.13
CA LYS A 439 23.74 9.18 2.63
C LYS A 439 23.11 10.56 2.85
N ASN A 440 22.17 10.69 3.79
CA ASN A 440 21.50 11.96 4.04
C ASN A 440 21.34 12.25 5.55
N PRO A 441 22.46 12.51 6.28
CA PRO A 441 22.42 12.76 7.72
C PRO A 441 21.66 14.04 8.07
N SER A 442 21.67 15.06 7.21
CA SER A 442 20.92 16.30 7.46
C SER A 442 19.42 16.05 7.48
N ALA A 443 18.90 15.33 6.48
CA ALA A 443 17.47 14.97 6.46
C ALA A 443 17.10 14.02 7.62
N THR A 444 18.02 13.20 8.09
CA THR A 444 17.82 12.35 9.27
C THR A 444 17.67 13.22 10.52
N ALA A 445 18.59 14.18 10.74
CA ALA A 445 18.55 15.07 11.89
C ALA A 445 17.32 16.02 11.91
N GLU A 446 16.69 16.30 10.74
CA GLU A 446 15.45 17.07 10.65
C GLU A 446 14.24 16.34 11.22
N VAL A 447 14.25 15.00 11.25
CA VAL A 447 13.07 14.19 11.58
C VAL A 447 13.29 13.24 12.76
N LEU A 448 14.52 13.00 13.19
CA LEU A 448 14.84 12.08 14.28
C LEU A 448 15.59 12.81 15.40
N GLU A 449 14.94 12.92 16.56
CA GLU A 449 15.52 13.52 17.75
C GLU A 449 16.54 12.59 18.43
N ALA A 450 17.46 13.15 19.21
CA ALA A 450 18.50 12.39 19.88
C ALA A 450 17.98 11.36 20.91
N ASP A 451 16.78 11.59 21.46
CA ASP A 451 16.10 10.69 22.40
C ASP A 451 15.16 9.68 21.71
N GLY A 452 15.22 9.62 20.37
CA GLY A 452 14.55 8.62 19.54
C GLY A 452 13.11 8.98 19.10
N TRP A 453 12.63 10.20 19.34
CA TRP A 453 11.38 10.65 18.77
C TRP A 453 11.54 10.97 17.28
N PHE A 454 10.64 10.38 16.49
CA PHE A 454 10.56 10.59 15.05
C PHE A 454 9.40 11.51 14.69
N HIS A 455 9.69 12.57 13.96
CA HIS A 455 8.72 13.53 13.41
C HIS A 455 8.10 12.98 12.14
N THR A 456 6.82 12.61 12.20
CA THR A 456 6.15 11.94 11.06
C THR A 456 5.80 12.89 9.91
N GLY A 457 5.68 14.17 10.18
CA GLY A 457 5.11 15.15 9.26
C GLY A 457 3.60 14.99 9.06
N ASP A 458 2.94 14.14 9.82
CA ASP A 458 1.49 13.96 9.83
C ASP A 458 0.89 14.64 11.06
N ILE A 459 -0.28 15.26 10.91
CA ILE A 459 -1.03 15.92 11.99
C ILE A 459 -2.15 15.00 12.46
N GLY A 460 -2.37 14.96 13.78
CA GLY A 460 -3.40 14.10 14.34
C GLY A 460 -3.72 14.39 15.80
N GLU A 461 -4.61 13.57 16.34
CA GLU A 461 -5.07 13.66 17.72
C GLU A 461 -5.24 12.26 18.32
N LEU A 462 -5.00 12.13 19.61
CA LEU A 462 -5.26 10.92 20.38
C LEU A 462 -6.55 11.12 21.20
N ASP A 463 -7.47 10.16 21.13
CA ASP A 463 -8.63 10.16 22.01
C ASP A 463 -8.30 9.60 23.40
N SER A 464 -9.26 9.64 24.33
CA SER A 464 -9.12 9.15 25.69
C SER A 464 -8.82 7.64 25.82
N ASP A 465 -9.10 6.86 24.77
CA ASP A 465 -8.79 5.43 24.71
C ASP A 465 -7.43 5.15 24.01
N GLY A 466 -6.69 6.20 23.63
CA GLY A 466 -5.42 6.10 22.93
C GLY A 466 -5.53 5.78 21.44
N TYR A 467 -6.72 5.95 20.83
CA TYR A 467 -6.90 5.78 19.39
C TYR A 467 -6.44 7.02 18.64
N LEU A 468 -5.58 6.82 17.66
CA LEU A 468 -5.04 7.89 16.83
C LEU A 468 -6.03 8.21 15.68
N ARG A 469 -6.30 9.50 15.49
CA ARG A 469 -6.96 10.05 14.31
C ARG A 469 -5.97 10.91 13.56
N ILE A 470 -5.74 10.62 12.30
CA ILE A 470 -4.94 11.46 11.40
C ILE A 470 -5.87 12.47 10.76
N THR A 471 -5.49 13.73 10.80
CA THR A 471 -6.30 14.81 10.24
C THR A 471 -5.77 15.28 8.90
N ASP A 472 -4.44 15.42 8.74
CA ASP A 472 -3.79 15.72 7.46
C ASP A 472 -2.25 15.52 7.53
N ARG A 473 -1.56 15.90 6.44
CA ARG A 473 -0.12 16.08 6.40
C ARG A 473 0.28 17.53 6.63
N LYS A 474 1.24 17.77 7.52
CA LYS A 474 1.74 19.10 7.89
C LYS A 474 2.13 19.94 6.66
N LYS A 475 2.78 19.32 5.66
CA LYS A 475 3.22 19.98 4.43
C LYS A 475 2.10 20.19 3.38
N ASP A 476 0.99 19.48 3.51
CA ASP A 476 -0.12 19.52 2.56
C ASP A 476 -1.27 20.41 3.03
N ILE A 477 -1.27 20.83 4.31
CA ILE A 477 -2.27 21.76 4.85
C ILE A 477 -2.29 23.03 4.00
N ILE A 478 -3.47 23.35 3.50
CA ILE A 478 -3.74 24.58 2.77
C ILE A 478 -4.07 25.69 3.77
N VAL A 479 -3.29 26.76 3.77
CA VAL A 479 -3.60 27.96 4.54
C VAL A 479 -4.24 28.96 3.58
N THR A 480 -5.56 29.15 3.68
CA THR A 480 -6.28 30.10 2.83
C THR A 480 -5.82 31.53 3.07
N ALA A 481 -6.08 32.46 2.13
CA ALA A 481 -5.77 33.89 2.32
C ALA A 481 -6.42 34.49 3.57
N GLY A 482 -7.51 33.89 4.08
CA GLY A 482 -8.16 34.25 5.34
C GLY A 482 -7.53 33.63 6.59
N GLY A 483 -6.35 32.96 6.47
CA GLY A 483 -5.65 32.34 7.60
C GLY A 483 -6.30 31.07 8.14
N LYS A 484 -7.22 30.45 7.41
CA LYS A 484 -7.85 29.19 7.82
C LYS A 484 -7.09 28.00 7.28
N ASN A 485 -6.81 27.03 8.16
CA ASN A 485 -6.21 25.76 7.79
C ASN A 485 -7.30 24.82 7.23
N VAL A 486 -7.03 24.24 6.07
CA VAL A 486 -7.88 23.25 5.43
C VAL A 486 -7.07 22.00 5.15
N ALA A 487 -7.63 20.87 5.53
CA ALA A 487 -7.13 19.53 5.28
C ALA A 487 -7.56 19.06 3.88
N PRO A 488 -6.74 19.19 2.83
CA PRO A 488 -7.16 18.90 1.45
C PRO A 488 -7.49 17.42 1.26
N GLN A 489 -6.82 16.52 1.96
CA GLN A 489 -6.97 15.09 1.81
C GLN A 489 -8.38 14.61 2.20
N ASN A 490 -9.00 15.25 3.19
CA ASN A 490 -10.37 14.93 3.60
C ASN A 490 -11.36 15.22 2.46
N LEU A 491 -11.27 16.39 1.84
CA LEU A 491 -12.10 16.76 0.69
C LEU A 491 -11.84 15.85 -0.52
N GLU A 492 -10.58 15.53 -0.81
CA GLU A 492 -10.19 14.64 -1.90
C GLU A 492 -10.74 13.23 -1.70
N ASN A 493 -10.75 12.73 -0.47
CA ASN A 493 -11.33 11.43 -0.14
C ASN A 493 -12.85 11.43 -0.27
N LEU A 494 -13.53 12.52 0.13
CA LEU A 494 -14.96 12.68 -0.09
C LEU A 494 -15.29 12.69 -1.58
N LEU A 495 -14.55 13.45 -2.38
CA LEU A 495 -14.74 13.50 -3.84
C LEU A 495 -14.57 12.13 -4.49
N LYS A 496 -13.60 11.33 -4.07
CA LYS A 496 -13.36 9.98 -4.58
C LYS A 496 -14.41 8.94 -4.18
N THR A 497 -15.37 9.28 -3.31
CA THR A 497 -16.53 8.40 -3.05
C THR A 497 -17.52 8.40 -4.22
N SER A 498 -17.43 9.33 -5.16
CA SER A 498 -18.16 9.29 -6.42
C SER A 498 -17.51 8.29 -7.38
N PRO A 499 -18.27 7.33 -7.94
CA PRO A 499 -17.75 6.43 -8.99
C PRO A 499 -17.17 7.18 -10.21
N LEU A 500 -17.65 8.40 -10.44
CA LEU A 500 -17.24 9.23 -11.57
C LEU A 500 -15.87 9.85 -11.37
N ILE A 501 -15.38 10.03 -10.13
CA ILE A 501 -14.12 10.71 -9.83
C ILE A 501 -13.04 9.67 -9.49
N SER A 502 -12.07 9.51 -10.38
CA SER A 502 -10.96 8.57 -10.17
C SER A 502 -9.86 9.16 -9.29
N GLN A 503 -9.55 10.46 -9.44
CA GLN A 503 -8.62 11.21 -8.61
C GLN A 503 -9.11 12.66 -8.44
N ALA A 504 -8.74 13.26 -7.32
CA ALA A 504 -8.98 14.66 -7.05
C ALA A 504 -7.77 15.28 -6.34
N MET A 505 -7.48 16.55 -6.64
CA MET A 505 -6.46 17.33 -5.95
C MET A 505 -7.04 18.70 -5.61
N ILE A 506 -7.11 19.03 -4.32
CA ILE A 506 -7.52 20.35 -3.86
C ILE A 506 -6.34 21.31 -3.95
N TYR A 507 -6.62 22.50 -4.44
CA TYR A 507 -5.66 23.59 -4.60
C TYR A 507 -6.21 24.91 -4.02
N GLY A 508 -5.38 25.72 -3.37
CA GLY A 508 -5.87 26.97 -2.77
C GLY A 508 -4.97 27.56 -1.69
N ASP A 509 -3.72 27.09 -1.56
CA ASP A 509 -2.78 27.68 -0.59
C ASP A 509 -2.55 29.16 -0.91
N ARG A 510 -2.75 30.01 0.10
CA ARG A 510 -2.69 31.49 0.01
C ARG A 510 -3.68 32.09 -1.00
N ARG A 511 -4.71 31.34 -1.41
CA ARG A 511 -5.77 31.82 -2.33
C ARG A 511 -7.04 32.17 -1.57
N LYS A 512 -7.92 32.96 -2.22
CA LYS A 512 -9.19 33.45 -1.61
C LYS A 512 -10.18 32.29 -1.33
N TYR A 513 -10.11 31.22 -2.09
CA TYR A 513 -11.00 30.04 -1.99
C TYR A 513 -10.30 28.81 -2.50
N LEU A 514 -10.91 27.65 -2.25
CA LEU A 514 -10.41 26.38 -2.75
C LEU A 514 -10.93 26.08 -4.15
N THR A 515 -10.06 25.45 -4.94
CA THR A 515 -10.40 24.88 -6.24
C THR A 515 -10.01 23.40 -6.27
N ALA A 516 -10.57 22.66 -7.22
CA ALA A 516 -10.26 21.25 -7.38
C ALA A 516 -9.81 20.94 -8.82
N LEU A 517 -8.78 20.10 -8.93
CA LEU A 517 -8.41 19.43 -10.17
C LEU A 517 -8.98 18.01 -10.13
N ILE A 518 -9.80 17.64 -11.10
CA ILE A 518 -10.58 16.40 -11.11
C ILE A 518 -10.14 15.52 -12.28
N CYS A 519 -9.85 14.26 -11.97
CA CYS A 519 -9.76 13.17 -12.92
C CYS A 519 -11.06 12.38 -12.93
N VAL A 520 -11.66 12.17 -14.08
CA VAL A 520 -12.86 11.36 -14.26
C VAL A 520 -12.47 9.91 -14.53
N SER A 521 -13.20 8.96 -13.96
CA SER A 521 -13.06 7.55 -14.32
C SER A 521 -13.54 7.32 -15.74
N GLU A 522 -12.68 6.83 -16.63
CA GLU A 522 -13.05 6.58 -18.03
C GLU A 522 -14.25 5.62 -18.14
N GLU A 523 -14.22 4.55 -17.37
CA GLU A 523 -15.29 3.55 -17.35
C GLU A 523 -16.65 4.15 -16.91
N ALA A 524 -16.65 4.88 -15.80
CA ALA A 524 -17.87 5.49 -15.26
C ALA A 524 -18.38 6.64 -16.13
N GLY A 525 -17.45 7.46 -16.68
CA GLY A 525 -17.79 8.55 -17.57
C GLY A 525 -18.43 8.07 -18.87
N ARG A 526 -17.86 7.03 -19.50
CA ARG A 526 -18.43 6.42 -20.70
C ARG A 526 -19.83 5.84 -20.43
N ARG A 527 -20.01 5.10 -19.33
CA ARG A 527 -21.32 4.57 -18.92
C ARG A 527 -22.37 5.67 -18.71
N LEU A 528 -21.98 6.78 -18.08
CA LEU A 528 -22.89 7.92 -17.88
C LEU A 528 -23.34 8.48 -19.22
N LEU A 529 -22.43 8.73 -20.15
CA LEU A 529 -22.74 9.28 -21.46
C LEU A 529 -23.56 8.30 -22.31
N GLU A 530 -23.25 7.02 -22.29
CA GLU A 530 -24.01 5.96 -22.97
C GLU A 530 -25.45 5.89 -22.45
N SER A 531 -25.67 6.06 -21.15
CA SER A 531 -27.03 6.10 -20.56
C SER A 531 -27.86 7.30 -21.05
N LYS A 532 -27.18 8.34 -21.56
CA LYS A 532 -27.75 9.53 -22.19
C LYS A 532 -27.78 9.46 -23.71
N GLY A 533 -27.39 8.31 -24.30
CA GLY A 533 -27.33 8.14 -25.76
C GLY A 533 -26.15 8.80 -26.45
N VAL A 534 -25.14 9.24 -25.69
CA VAL A 534 -23.96 9.94 -26.20
C VAL A 534 -22.80 8.95 -26.35
N LYS A 535 -22.18 8.94 -27.53
CA LYS A 535 -20.93 8.19 -27.81
C LYS A 535 -19.77 9.16 -27.90
N VAL A 536 -18.64 8.79 -27.29
CA VAL A 536 -17.40 9.59 -27.32
C VAL A 536 -16.23 8.72 -27.82
N SER A 537 -15.33 9.33 -28.59
CA SER A 537 -14.21 8.62 -29.22
C SER A 537 -13.09 8.32 -28.20
N ASP A 538 -12.78 9.29 -27.35
CA ASP A 538 -11.64 9.24 -26.45
C ASP A 538 -11.93 9.91 -25.09
N TYR A 539 -10.96 9.81 -24.19
CA TYR A 539 -11.04 10.40 -22.86
C TYR A 539 -11.18 11.92 -22.87
N ALA A 540 -10.44 12.61 -23.74
CA ALA A 540 -10.47 14.07 -23.79
C ALA A 540 -11.84 14.60 -24.21
N GLN A 541 -12.49 13.96 -25.17
CA GLN A 541 -13.86 14.27 -25.55
C GLN A 541 -14.84 13.98 -24.42
N MET A 542 -14.67 12.85 -23.73
CA MET A 542 -15.50 12.48 -22.59
C MET A 542 -15.37 13.50 -21.46
N SER A 543 -14.15 13.83 -21.04
CA SER A 543 -13.87 14.71 -19.90
C SER A 543 -14.38 16.13 -20.08
N ARG A 544 -14.45 16.60 -21.33
CA ARG A 544 -14.96 17.94 -21.71
C ARG A 544 -16.47 17.98 -21.94
N HIS A 545 -17.14 16.82 -21.89
CA HIS A 545 -18.58 16.78 -22.18
C HIS A 545 -19.40 17.47 -21.09
N PRO A 546 -20.42 18.32 -21.45
CA PRO A 546 -21.22 19.08 -20.48
C PRO A 546 -21.90 18.21 -19.42
N GLU A 547 -22.38 17.01 -19.77
CA GLU A 547 -23.01 16.06 -18.84
C GLU A 547 -22.03 15.56 -17.78
N ILE A 548 -20.77 15.33 -18.12
CA ILE A 548 -19.72 14.96 -17.18
C ILE A 548 -19.47 16.12 -16.22
N ARG A 549 -19.32 17.34 -16.78
CA ARG A 549 -19.10 18.54 -15.94
C ARG A 549 -20.26 18.77 -14.99
N LEU A 550 -21.51 18.62 -15.45
CA LEU A 550 -22.71 18.77 -14.64
C LEU A 550 -22.74 17.74 -13.50
N ALA A 551 -22.46 16.47 -13.80
CA ALA A 551 -22.45 15.41 -12.80
C ALA A 551 -21.34 15.61 -11.74
N VAL A 552 -20.15 16.08 -12.15
CA VAL A 552 -19.07 16.43 -11.22
C VAL A 552 -19.47 17.64 -10.36
N GLN A 553 -20.07 18.69 -10.95
CA GLN A 553 -20.54 19.87 -10.20
C GLN A 553 -21.57 19.47 -9.14
N GLN A 554 -22.60 18.71 -9.50
CA GLN A 554 -23.62 18.23 -8.57
C GLN A 554 -23.02 17.47 -7.39
N PHE A 555 -21.96 16.69 -7.63
CA PHE A 555 -21.30 15.95 -6.56
C PHE A 555 -20.43 16.87 -5.68
N ILE A 556 -19.74 17.84 -6.27
CA ILE A 556 -19.00 18.87 -5.50
C ILE A 556 -19.95 19.67 -4.61
N ASP A 557 -21.14 20.02 -5.12
CA ASP A 557 -22.14 20.75 -4.34
C ASP A 557 -22.60 19.93 -3.13
N GLN A 558 -22.84 18.60 -3.29
CA GLN A 558 -23.16 17.69 -2.18
C GLN A 558 -22.04 17.61 -1.14
N VAL A 559 -20.77 17.60 -1.57
CA VAL A 559 -19.63 17.63 -0.66
C VAL A 559 -19.57 18.97 0.08
N ASN A 560 -19.79 20.08 -0.62
CA ASN A 560 -19.77 21.43 -0.05
C ASN A 560 -20.86 21.65 1.00
N GLU A 561 -22.02 21.00 0.91
CA GLU A 561 -23.10 21.08 1.91
C GLU A 561 -22.69 20.56 3.29
N GLN A 562 -21.66 19.68 3.33
CA GLN A 562 -21.16 19.08 4.57
C GLN A 562 -19.96 19.83 5.15
N GLU A 563 -19.44 20.83 4.42
CA GLU A 563 -18.20 21.53 4.75
C GLU A 563 -18.45 22.97 5.25
N PRO A 564 -17.60 23.47 6.16
CA PRO A 564 -17.68 24.86 6.57
C PRO A 564 -17.33 25.80 5.39
N PRO A 565 -17.86 27.03 5.36
CA PRO A 565 -17.74 27.95 4.21
C PRO A 565 -16.31 28.18 3.70
N TYR A 566 -15.31 28.15 4.59
CA TYR A 566 -13.90 28.34 4.24
C TYR A 566 -13.24 27.09 3.60
N SER A 567 -13.88 25.94 3.73
CA SER A 567 -13.43 24.64 3.20
C SER A 567 -14.17 24.22 1.92
N THR A 568 -15.11 25.06 1.43
CA THR A 568 -15.90 24.74 0.24
C THR A 568 -15.09 24.94 -1.05
N ILE A 569 -15.27 24.03 -2.01
CA ILE A 569 -14.68 24.09 -3.36
C ILE A 569 -15.53 25.02 -4.22
N LYS A 570 -14.98 26.15 -4.66
CA LYS A 570 -15.72 27.16 -5.43
C LYS A 570 -15.68 26.94 -6.94
N LYS A 571 -14.56 26.42 -7.44
CA LYS A 571 -14.38 26.12 -8.87
C LYS A 571 -13.59 24.84 -9.03
N PHE A 572 -13.72 24.22 -10.19
CA PHE A 572 -12.94 23.03 -10.53
C PHE A 572 -12.61 22.97 -12.01
N ALA A 573 -11.56 22.23 -12.32
CA ALA A 573 -11.19 21.85 -13.66
C ALA A 573 -11.13 20.32 -13.79
N ILE A 574 -11.60 19.81 -14.93
CA ILE A 574 -11.46 18.39 -15.28
C ILE A 574 -10.28 18.27 -16.23
N VAL A 575 -9.36 17.36 -15.91
CA VAL A 575 -8.20 17.08 -16.79
C VAL A 575 -8.62 16.25 -18.01
N ASP A 576 -7.89 16.39 -19.09
CA ASP A 576 -8.17 15.74 -20.38
C ASP A 576 -7.58 14.34 -20.53
N ARG A 577 -6.99 13.80 -19.46
CA ARG A 577 -6.44 12.43 -19.35
C ARG A 577 -6.41 11.97 -17.91
N GLU A 578 -6.38 10.67 -17.68
CA GLU A 578 -6.19 10.13 -16.34
C GLU A 578 -4.75 10.39 -15.83
N PHE A 579 -4.61 10.57 -14.52
CA PHE A 579 -3.32 10.58 -13.87
C PHE A 579 -2.70 9.19 -13.89
N THR A 580 -1.41 9.11 -14.24
CA THR A 580 -0.67 7.86 -14.26
C THR A 580 0.71 8.01 -13.61
N GLN A 581 1.38 6.90 -13.35
CA GLN A 581 2.78 6.90 -12.90
C GLN A 581 3.71 7.35 -14.03
N GLU A 582 3.44 6.89 -15.26
CA GLU A 582 4.24 7.19 -16.45
C GLU A 582 4.23 8.68 -16.78
N SER A 583 3.09 9.33 -16.64
CA SER A 583 2.95 10.78 -16.87
C SER A 583 3.39 11.63 -15.67
N GLY A 584 3.73 10.98 -14.55
CA GLY A 584 4.39 11.55 -13.38
C GLY A 584 3.47 12.05 -12.28
N GLU A 585 2.13 12.06 -12.46
CA GLU A 585 1.20 12.58 -11.46
C GLU A 585 1.01 11.64 -10.28
N LEU A 586 1.21 10.31 -10.47
CA LEU A 586 1.04 9.34 -9.40
C LEU A 586 2.37 8.77 -8.91
N THR A 587 2.41 8.40 -7.64
CA THR A 587 3.46 7.55 -7.07
C THR A 587 3.23 6.10 -7.47
N PRO A 588 4.23 5.18 -7.29
CA PRO A 588 4.01 3.74 -7.45
C PRO A 588 2.87 3.15 -6.58
N THR A 589 2.50 3.85 -5.51
CA THR A 589 1.36 3.51 -4.64
C THR A 589 0.07 4.22 -5.02
N LEU A 590 -0.01 4.80 -6.24
CA LEU A 590 -1.16 5.50 -6.81
C LEU A 590 -1.62 6.75 -6.03
N LYS A 591 -0.73 7.36 -5.25
CA LYS A 591 -0.98 8.65 -4.60
C LYS A 591 -0.62 9.80 -5.53
N VAL A 592 -1.41 10.88 -5.51
CA VAL A 592 -1.13 12.08 -6.30
C VAL A 592 0.14 12.77 -5.80
N LYS A 593 1.12 12.96 -6.68
CA LYS A 593 2.31 13.80 -6.43
C LYS A 593 1.89 15.27 -6.52
N ARG A 594 1.32 15.81 -5.43
CA ARG A 594 0.68 17.14 -5.37
C ARG A 594 1.54 18.24 -5.99
N ARG A 595 2.81 18.34 -5.61
CA ARG A 595 3.73 19.36 -6.14
C ARG A 595 3.90 19.25 -7.66
N PHE A 596 4.09 18.04 -8.15
CA PHE A 596 4.23 17.78 -9.59
C PHE A 596 2.94 18.13 -10.35
N ALA A 597 1.80 17.65 -9.87
CA ALA A 597 0.50 17.95 -10.47
C ALA A 597 0.19 19.45 -10.45
N SER A 598 0.46 20.15 -9.33
CA SER A 598 0.29 21.60 -9.22
C SER A 598 1.15 22.38 -10.21
N GLN A 599 2.41 21.94 -10.45
CA GLN A 599 3.29 22.58 -11.42
C GLN A 599 2.85 22.30 -12.87
N LYS A 600 2.52 21.04 -13.15
CA LYS A 600 2.10 20.60 -14.50
C LYS A 600 0.82 21.26 -14.97
N TYR A 601 -0.14 21.42 -14.06
CA TYR A 601 -1.45 22.02 -14.35
C TYR A 601 -1.58 23.47 -13.85
N LYS A 602 -0.44 24.12 -13.57
CA LYS A 602 -0.40 25.47 -12.99
C LYS A 602 -1.26 26.47 -13.76
N ALA A 603 -1.13 26.55 -15.07
CA ALA A 603 -1.89 27.48 -15.90
C ALA A 603 -3.41 27.23 -15.79
N LEU A 604 -3.83 25.96 -15.79
CA LEU A 604 -5.23 25.57 -15.64
C LEU A 604 -5.75 25.91 -14.23
N LEU A 605 -4.97 25.67 -13.19
CA LEU A 605 -5.33 25.99 -11.82
C LEU A 605 -5.41 27.49 -11.57
N ASP A 606 -4.45 28.27 -12.10
CA ASP A 606 -4.44 29.73 -11.97
C ASP A 606 -5.64 30.38 -12.70
N SER A 607 -6.04 29.87 -13.87
CA SER A 607 -7.20 30.38 -14.61
C SER A 607 -8.52 30.27 -13.84
N LEU A 608 -8.60 29.38 -12.86
CA LEU A 608 -9.78 29.27 -11.98
C LEU A 608 -9.96 30.46 -11.02
N TYR A 609 -8.91 31.30 -10.88
CA TYR A 609 -8.92 32.49 -10.02
C TYR A 609 -9.05 33.81 -10.79
N ASP A 610 -8.85 33.79 -12.13
CA ASP A 610 -8.87 34.99 -12.96
C ASP A 610 -10.29 35.49 -13.29
N GLU A 611 -11.30 34.62 -13.14
CA GLU A 611 -12.70 34.99 -13.32
C GLU A 611 -13.29 35.64 -12.06
N VAL A 612 -13.95 36.79 -12.23
CA VAL A 612 -14.72 37.44 -11.17
C VAL A 612 -15.85 36.51 -10.73
N ILE A 613 -15.94 36.24 -9.44
CA ILE A 613 -17.10 35.55 -8.87
C ILE A 613 -18.16 36.63 -8.66
N ASP A 614 -19.22 36.62 -9.45
CA ASP A 614 -20.41 37.43 -9.24
C ASP A 614 -21.15 37.02 -7.95
#